data_1874825163becd68c05717b399be70cb
#
_entry.id   1874825163becd68c05717b399be70cb
#
_cell.length_a   1.000
_cell.length_b   1.000
_cell.length_c   1.000
_cell.angle_alpha   90.00
_cell.angle_beta   90.00
_cell.angle_gamma   90.00
#
_symmetry.space_group_name_H-M   'P 1'
#
loop_
_entity.id
_entity.type
_entity.pdbx_description
1 polymer ?
#
loop_
_entity_poly.entity_id
_entity_poly.type
_entity_poly.pdbx_seq_one_letter_code
_entity_poly.pdbx_strand_id
1 'polypeptide(L)'
;MESFDVVVLGAGSAGESIANALAGAGRSVALVEMLRVGGECPYVACMPSKSVLRSAEARFQARALRELGGAAAAPTLDDEDLAFRAAVERRDDIAAGHDDTEAAKGVEQAGVTLVRGRGTITGPGVVEVEGRQLGWIDLVIGTGSNPVRPPVEGLDRVPTWTSDEALSAQDRPASLLVMGGGAVGCELSQAHARFGVDVTLVESGPQLVGKEEASIAQALATVLRGEGIDVRLGVEVQRAELTGEGLARVHLSDGSKVEVARVLVAVGRRPTTDGLGLAALGIELGDDGAVQVDDHCRVKGQQHVWAAGDVTGTAPYTHTANYQARILSANLLGGDRTADYRAIPRAVYTDPAVASVGMDAETAKEQGIDAITAVLDLAEVARTATEGNDGGRLVLTADRARGVLIGAAAIGPRADEWLSEATLAIRAEVPLSVLTDVVHAFPTFGEAYEPPLRDLAEQLG
;
A
#
# COMPACT_ATOMS: atom_id res chain seq x y z
N MET A 1 -27.45 11.71 -26.29
CA MET A 1 -26.25 10.98 -25.81
C MET A 1 -25.04 11.79 -26.29
N GLU A 2 -24.17 12.13 -25.39
CA GLU A 2 -22.88 12.79 -25.66
C GLU A 2 -21.85 11.71 -25.92
N SER A 3 -20.97 11.87 -26.92
CA SER A 3 -20.05 10.80 -27.34
C SER A 3 -18.58 11.23 -27.17
N PHE A 4 -17.76 10.31 -26.67
CA PHE A 4 -16.34 10.48 -26.42
C PHE A 4 -15.53 9.36 -27.08
N ASP A 5 -14.28 9.63 -27.39
CA ASP A 5 -13.36 8.57 -27.79
C ASP A 5 -13.14 7.60 -26.62
N VAL A 6 -12.98 8.16 -25.40
CA VAL A 6 -12.73 7.35 -24.21
C VAL A 6 -13.60 7.85 -23.04
N VAL A 7 -14.25 6.91 -22.36
CA VAL A 7 -14.86 7.15 -21.03
C VAL A 7 -14.04 6.42 -19.98
N VAL A 8 -13.64 7.13 -18.93
CA VAL A 8 -12.88 6.60 -17.80
C VAL A 8 -13.76 6.61 -16.56
N LEU A 9 -13.95 5.45 -15.93
CA LEU A 9 -14.70 5.29 -14.68
C LEU A 9 -13.73 5.28 -13.50
N GLY A 10 -13.79 6.33 -12.65
CA GLY A 10 -12.92 6.56 -11.51
C GLY A 10 -11.74 7.47 -11.83
N ALA A 11 -11.58 8.54 -11.05
CA ALA A 11 -10.51 9.51 -11.15
C ALA A 11 -9.41 9.31 -10.08
N GLY A 12 -9.17 8.06 -9.68
CA GLY A 12 -8.00 7.72 -8.86
C GLY A 12 -6.70 7.79 -9.66
N SER A 13 -5.57 7.41 -9.05
CA SER A 13 -4.22 7.55 -9.63
C SER A 13 -4.09 7.00 -11.06
N ALA A 14 -4.73 5.86 -11.37
CA ALA A 14 -4.74 5.33 -12.73
C ALA A 14 -5.63 6.15 -13.67
N GLY A 15 -6.89 6.38 -13.29
CA GLY A 15 -7.88 7.00 -14.17
C GLY A 15 -7.56 8.44 -14.52
N GLU A 16 -7.11 9.23 -13.54
CA GLU A 16 -6.66 10.61 -13.76
C GLU A 16 -5.45 10.66 -14.71
N SER A 17 -4.44 9.80 -14.46
CA SER A 17 -3.25 9.73 -15.30
C SER A 17 -3.59 9.35 -16.75
N ILE A 18 -4.49 8.38 -16.94
CA ILE A 18 -4.96 7.94 -18.27
C ILE A 18 -5.73 9.05 -18.96
N ALA A 19 -6.69 9.68 -18.27
CA ALA A 19 -7.51 10.72 -18.84
C ALA A 19 -6.66 11.92 -19.32
N ASN A 20 -5.73 12.37 -18.49
CA ASN A 20 -4.80 13.46 -18.83
C ASN A 20 -3.89 13.10 -20.02
N ALA A 21 -3.34 11.88 -20.05
CA ALA A 21 -2.48 11.43 -21.14
C ALA A 21 -3.22 11.37 -22.48
N LEU A 22 -4.44 10.85 -22.50
CA LEU A 22 -5.26 10.71 -23.70
C LEU A 22 -5.79 12.08 -24.19
N ALA A 23 -6.24 12.95 -23.31
CA ALA A 23 -6.66 14.30 -23.66
C ALA A 23 -5.49 15.12 -24.21
N GLY A 24 -4.30 15.03 -23.59
CA GLY A 24 -3.06 15.62 -24.10
C GLY A 24 -2.63 15.12 -25.49
N ALA A 25 -3.05 13.92 -25.88
CA ALA A 25 -2.87 13.36 -27.21
C ALA A 25 -4.01 13.69 -28.20
N GLY A 26 -4.96 14.55 -27.80
CA GLY A 26 -6.04 15.04 -28.65
C GLY A 26 -7.28 14.14 -28.71
N ARG A 27 -7.40 13.14 -27.81
CA ARG A 27 -8.62 12.34 -27.68
C ARG A 27 -9.69 13.11 -26.90
N SER A 28 -10.96 12.94 -27.26
CA SER A 28 -12.08 13.39 -26.45
C SER A 28 -12.30 12.41 -25.28
N VAL A 29 -12.15 12.90 -24.04
CA VAL A 29 -12.19 12.05 -22.84
C VAL A 29 -13.24 12.57 -21.86
N ALA A 30 -14.12 11.66 -21.40
CA ALA A 30 -14.95 11.90 -20.22
C ALA A 30 -14.37 11.11 -19.03
N LEU A 31 -14.13 11.80 -17.91
CA LEU A 31 -13.70 11.21 -16.64
C LEU A 31 -14.84 11.27 -15.65
N VAL A 32 -15.34 10.10 -15.23
CA VAL A 32 -16.46 9.96 -14.30
C VAL A 32 -15.94 9.74 -12.90
N GLU A 33 -16.33 10.57 -11.95
CA GLU A 33 -15.87 10.47 -10.56
C GLU A 33 -17.00 10.76 -9.56
N MET A 34 -17.23 9.84 -8.62
CA MET A 34 -18.30 9.99 -7.65
C MET A 34 -17.87 10.62 -6.32
N LEU A 35 -16.59 10.59 -5.99
CA LEU A 35 -16.05 11.09 -4.73
C LEU A 35 -15.08 12.25 -4.96
N ARG A 36 -13.78 11.96 -5.20
CA ARG A 36 -12.72 12.98 -5.33
C ARG A 36 -11.80 12.66 -6.49
N VAL A 37 -11.51 13.66 -7.31
CA VAL A 37 -10.43 13.59 -8.30
C VAL A 37 -9.09 13.44 -7.58
N GLY A 38 -8.27 12.47 -7.99
CA GLY A 38 -7.07 12.02 -7.28
C GLY A 38 -7.30 10.72 -6.49
N GLY A 39 -8.58 10.35 -6.24
CA GLY A 39 -8.97 9.15 -5.49
C GLY A 39 -8.68 9.24 -3.99
N GLU A 40 -8.31 8.12 -3.36
CA GLU A 40 -8.04 8.05 -1.92
C GLU A 40 -6.62 8.50 -1.56
N CYS A 41 -5.64 8.23 -2.43
CA CYS A 41 -4.21 8.38 -2.13
C CYS A 41 -3.84 9.79 -1.59
N PRO A 42 -4.26 10.92 -2.18
CA PRO A 42 -3.92 12.24 -1.68
C PRO A 42 -4.65 12.60 -0.38
N TYR A 43 -5.87 12.11 -0.16
CA TYR A 43 -6.79 12.67 0.83
C TYR A 43 -6.98 11.80 2.07
N VAL A 44 -7.10 10.46 1.90
CA VAL A 44 -7.49 9.54 2.98
C VAL A 44 -6.64 8.25 3.03
N ALA A 45 -5.54 8.17 2.27
CA ALA A 45 -4.68 6.99 2.25
C ALA A 45 -3.18 7.36 2.30
N CYS A 46 -2.47 7.37 1.16
CA CYS A 46 -1.01 7.43 1.13
C CYS A 46 -0.44 8.70 1.76
N MET A 47 -0.88 9.88 1.31
CA MET A 47 -0.30 11.14 1.76
C MET A 47 -0.60 11.44 3.23
N PRO A 48 -1.86 11.36 3.71
CA PRO A 48 -2.16 11.58 5.12
C PRO A 48 -1.53 10.52 6.03
N SER A 49 -1.48 9.25 5.65
CA SER A 49 -0.85 8.22 6.48
C SER A 49 0.65 8.46 6.65
N LYS A 50 1.37 8.76 5.57
CA LYS A 50 2.81 9.04 5.62
C LYS A 50 3.12 10.34 6.36
N SER A 51 2.20 11.31 6.33
CA SER A 51 2.28 12.51 7.17
C SER A 51 2.21 12.18 8.66
N VAL A 52 1.21 11.39 9.08
CA VAL A 52 1.04 10.98 10.49
C VAL A 52 2.21 10.10 10.95
N LEU A 53 2.63 9.12 10.13
CA LEU A 53 3.79 8.26 10.41
C LEU A 53 5.05 9.09 10.62
N ARG A 54 5.33 10.07 9.74
CA ARG A 54 6.51 10.94 9.88
C ARG A 54 6.45 11.80 11.14
N SER A 55 5.28 12.26 11.54
CA SER A 55 5.11 13.00 12.80
C SER A 55 5.34 12.09 14.02
N ALA A 56 4.83 10.86 13.98
CA ALA A 56 5.04 9.85 15.02
C ALA A 56 6.53 9.46 15.12
N GLU A 57 7.20 9.26 13.99
CA GLU A 57 8.64 8.97 13.91
C GLU A 57 9.47 10.12 14.50
N ALA A 58 9.18 11.37 14.11
CA ALA A 58 9.89 12.54 14.62
C ALA A 58 9.76 12.67 16.15
N ARG A 59 8.56 12.37 16.69
CA ARG A 59 8.33 12.35 18.14
C ARG A 59 9.12 11.22 18.82
N PHE A 60 9.16 10.04 18.21
CA PHE A 60 9.93 8.90 18.71
C PHE A 60 11.43 9.19 18.72
N GLN A 61 11.98 9.71 17.62
CA GLN A 61 13.38 10.11 17.49
C GLN A 61 13.76 11.22 18.47
N ALA A 62 12.84 12.17 18.74
CA ALA A 62 13.09 13.22 19.73
C ALA A 62 13.34 12.67 21.14
N ARG A 63 12.76 11.53 21.51
CA ARG A 63 13.04 10.86 22.78
C ARG A 63 14.47 10.33 22.87
N ALA A 64 15.06 9.94 21.73
CA ALA A 64 16.42 9.42 21.64
C ALA A 64 17.49 10.51 21.46
N LEU A 65 17.14 11.80 21.38
CA LEU A 65 18.10 12.89 21.10
C LEU A 65 19.30 12.91 22.06
N ARG A 66 19.11 12.57 23.35
CA ARG A 66 20.20 12.49 24.30
C ARG A 66 21.16 11.35 23.99
N GLU A 67 20.62 10.19 23.64
CA GLU A 67 21.40 8.97 23.33
C GLU A 67 22.19 9.14 22.05
N LEU A 68 21.61 9.86 21.08
CA LEU A 68 22.26 10.21 19.82
C LEU A 68 23.22 11.41 19.92
N GLY A 69 23.38 11.99 21.10
CA GLY A 69 24.25 13.15 21.31
C GLY A 69 23.71 14.46 20.73
N GLY A 70 22.45 14.48 20.29
CA GLY A 70 21.79 15.69 19.76
C GLY A 70 21.33 16.68 20.84
N ALA A 71 21.30 16.26 22.11
CA ALA A 71 20.96 17.09 23.25
C ALA A 71 21.72 16.64 24.52
N ALA A 72 22.06 17.58 25.38
CA ALA A 72 22.72 17.28 26.66
C ALA A 72 21.78 16.62 27.69
N ALA A 73 20.48 16.84 27.54
CA ALA A 73 19.42 16.23 28.34
C ALA A 73 18.27 15.77 27.44
N ALA A 74 17.46 14.83 27.92
CA ALA A 74 16.27 14.45 27.20
C ALA A 74 15.34 15.67 27.05
N PRO A 75 14.80 15.96 25.86
CA PRO A 75 13.88 17.07 25.66
C PRO A 75 12.56 16.83 26.39
N THR A 76 11.95 17.91 26.88
CA THR A 76 10.54 17.85 27.30
C THR A 76 9.68 17.91 26.05
N LEU A 77 8.89 16.86 25.83
CA LEU A 77 7.94 16.81 24.72
C LEU A 77 6.56 17.28 25.23
N ASP A 78 5.78 17.86 24.32
CA ASP A 78 4.37 18.16 24.55
C ASP A 78 3.61 16.90 24.97
N ASP A 79 2.49 17.10 25.64
CA ASP A 79 1.60 16.00 25.93
C ASP A 79 1.06 15.35 24.66
N GLU A 80 0.57 14.13 24.78
CA GLU A 80 0.18 13.32 23.63
C GLU A 80 -0.98 13.92 22.83
N ASP A 81 -1.95 14.57 23.49
CA ASP A 81 -3.10 15.17 22.82
C ASP A 81 -2.68 16.40 21.99
N LEU A 82 -1.82 17.25 22.54
CA LEU A 82 -1.27 18.40 21.83
C LEU A 82 -0.42 17.96 20.63
N ALA A 83 0.43 16.96 20.84
CA ALA A 83 1.27 16.41 19.77
C ALA A 83 0.44 15.76 18.65
N PHE A 84 -0.60 15.01 19.01
CA PHE A 84 -1.50 14.39 18.04
C PHE A 84 -2.25 15.45 17.22
N ARG A 85 -2.77 16.50 17.86
CA ARG A 85 -3.44 17.63 17.15
C ARG A 85 -2.50 18.32 16.17
N ALA A 86 -1.25 18.57 16.54
CA ALA A 86 -0.25 19.13 15.62
C ALA A 86 0.02 18.21 14.42
N ALA A 87 0.06 16.89 14.64
CA ALA A 87 0.19 15.91 13.56
C ALA A 87 -1.05 15.86 12.66
N VAL A 88 -2.24 16.01 13.23
CA VAL A 88 -3.52 16.11 12.51
C VAL A 88 -3.56 17.38 11.66
N GLU A 89 -3.21 18.54 12.22
CA GLU A 89 -3.17 19.81 11.48
C GLU A 89 -2.23 19.69 10.26
N ARG A 90 -1.01 19.17 10.47
CA ARG A 90 -0.07 18.92 9.38
C ARG A 90 -0.60 17.92 8.34
N ARG A 91 -1.29 16.86 8.79
CA ARG A 91 -1.93 15.87 7.90
C ARG A 91 -3.01 16.53 7.03
N ASP A 92 -3.86 17.34 7.64
CA ASP A 92 -4.98 18.00 6.95
C ASP A 92 -4.47 19.04 5.92
N ASP A 93 -3.39 19.76 6.23
CA ASP A 93 -2.71 20.62 5.27
C ASP A 93 -2.19 19.83 4.06
N ILE A 94 -1.53 18.70 4.28
CA ILE A 94 -0.99 17.82 3.22
C ILE A 94 -2.12 17.19 2.40
N ALA A 95 -3.23 16.83 3.05
CA ALA A 95 -4.42 16.27 2.40
C ALA A 95 -5.34 17.35 1.80
N ALA A 96 -4.89 18.61 1.69
CA ALA A 96 -5.65 19.75 1.17
C ALA A 96 -7.04 19.90 1.83
N GLY A 97 -7.18 19.56 3.13
CA GLY A 97 -8.47 19.58 3.82
C GLY A 97 -9.50 18.63 3.19
N HIS A 98 -9.09 17.63 2.44
CA HIS A 98 -9.91 16.70 1.65
C HIS A 98 -10.67 17.39 0.49
N ASP A 99 -10.23 18.56 0.05
CA ASP A 99 -10.79 19.32 -1.06
C ASP A 99 -10.08 18.99 -2.38
N ASP A 100 -10.82 18.48 -3.36
CA ASP A 100 -10.30 18.12 -4.68
C ASP A 100 -10.50 19.22 -5.76
N THR A 101 -10.86 20.44 -5.34
CA THR A 101 -11.17 21.56 -6.26
C THR A 101 -10.02 21.82 -7.23
N GLU A 102 -8.78 21.87 -6.75
CA GLU A 102 -7.61 22.15 -7.61
C GLU A 102 -7.29 20.96 -8.53
N ALA A 103 -7.45 19.72 -8.06
CA ALA A 103 -7.28 18.53 -8.89
C ALA A 103 -8.34 18.49 -10.01
N ALA A 104 -9.59 18.77 -9.69
CA ALA A 104 -10.68 18.87 -10.67
C ALA A 104 -10.41 19.93 -11.74
N LYS A 105 -9.98 21.14 -11.33
CA LYS A 105 -9.58 22.20 -12.27
C LYS A 105 -8.40 21.76 -13.16
N GLY A 106 -7.42 21.07 -12.59
CA GLY A 106 -6.27 20.56 -13.34
C GLY A 106 -6.69 19.60 -14.46
N VAL A 107 -7.60 18.68 -14.17
CA VAL A 107 -8.18 17.74 -15.14
C VAL A 107 -8.95 18.47 -16.24
N GLU A 108 -9.79 19.45 -15.89
CA GLU A 108 -10.54 20.25 -16.87
C GLU A 108 -9.62 21.10 -17.75
N GLN A 109 -8.57 21.70 -17.18
CA GLN A 109 -7.54 22.45 -17.91
C GLN A 109 -6.72 21.58 -18.88
N ALA A 110 -6.58 20.29 -18.57
CA ALA A 110 -5.97 19.32 -19.48
C ALA A 110 -6.88 18.94 -20.66
N GLY A 111 -8.11 19.46 -20.72
CA GLY A 111 -9.08 19.21 -21.78
C GLY A 111 -9.96 17.97 -21.55
N VAL A 112 -9.99 17.44 -20.33
CA VAL A 112 -10.86 16.32 -19.95
C VAL A 112 -12.23 16.85 -19.53
N THR A 113 -13.30 16.21 -19.98
CA THR A 113 -14.66 16.49 -19.49
C THR A 113 -14.89 15.73 -18.18
N LEU A 114 -14.85 16.45 -17.05
CA LEU A 114 -15.16 15.85 -15.73
C LEU A 114 -16.68 15.72 -15.56
N VAL A 115 -17.12 14.50 -15.23
CA VAL A 115 -18.53 14.19 -14.96
C VAL A 115 -18.63 13.65 -13.53
N ARG A 116 -19.24 14.45 -12.65
CA ARG A 116 -19.45 14.04 -11.26
C ARG A 116 -20.65 13.10 -11.16
N GLY A 117 -20.49 12.02 -10.42
CA GLY A 117 -21.52 11.03 -10.15
C GLY A 117 -21.03 9.60 -10.35
N ARG A 118 -21.90 8.66 -10.02
CA ARG A 118 -21.63 7.23 -10.17
C ARG A 118 -21.89 6.80 -11.62
N GLY A 119 -20.84 6.29 -12.29
CA GLY A 119 -21.00 5.70 -13.62
C GLY A 119 -21.47 4.26 -13.56
N THR A 120 -22.47 3.92 -14.40
CA THR A 120 -22.99 2.56 -14.58
C THR A 120 -23.00 2.21 -16.07
N ILE A 121 -22.43 1.07 -16.42
CA ILE A 121 -22.44 0.53 -17.77
C ILE A 121 -23.85 -0.04 -18.03
N THR A 122 -24.57 0.53 -18.99
CA THR A 122 -25.94 0.11 -19.30
C THR A 122 -26.01 -0.77 -20.56
N GLY A 123 -24.93 -0.83 -21.34
CA GLY A 123 -24.79 -1.66 -22.51
C GLY A 123 -23.51 -1.32 -23.29
N PRO A 124 -23.25 -2.04 -24.40
CA PRO A 124 -22.11 -1.75 -25.26
C PRO A 124 -22.14 -0.30 -25.75
N GLY A 125 -21.04 0.41 -25.53
CA GLY A 125 -20.90 1.81 -25.98
C GLY A 125 -21.60 2.84 -25.12
N VAL A 126 -22.20 2.48 -23.95
CA VAL A 126 -22.98 3.43 -23.13
C VAL A 126 -22.65 3.29 -21.64
N VAL A 127 -22.31 4.42 -21.02
CA VAL A 127 -22.27 4.60 -19.57
C VAL A 127 -23.35 5.64 -19.19
N GLU A 128 -24.07 5.38 -18.11
CA GLU A 128 -25.04 6.32 -17.52
C GLU A 128 -24.48 6.89 -16.22
N VAL A 129 -24.61 8.20 -16.06
CA VAL A 129 -24.26 8.94 -14.84
C VAL A 129 -25.44 9.83 -14.47
N GLU A 130 -26.20 9.48 -13.41
CA GLU A 130 -27.35 10.26 -12.92
C GLU A 130 -28.34 10.66 -14.03
N GLY A 131 -28.69 9.71 -14.91
CA GLY A 131 -29.62 9.95 -16.05
C GLY A 131 -28.97 10.55 -17.30
N ARG A 132 -27.69 10.97 -17.24
CA ARG A 132 -26.90 11.41 -18.38
C ARG A 132 -26.23 10.22 -19.07
N GLN A 133 -26.42 10.07 -20.36
CA GLN A 133 -25.80 9.00 -21.15
C GLN A 133 -24.54 9.48 -21.85
N LEU A 134 -23.43 8.78 -21.61
CA LEU A 134 -22.11 9.00 -22.22
C LEU A 134 -21.83 7.85 -23.18
N GLY A 135 -21.66 8.16 -24.45
CA GLY A 135 -21.23 7.20 -25.47
C GLY A 135 -19.70 7.08 -25.51
N TRP A 136 -19.16 5.90 -25.74
CA TRP A 136 -17.73 5.65 -25.79
C TRP A 136 -17.33 4.72 -26.94
N ILE A 137 -16.11 4.91 -27.46
CA ILE A 137 -15.42 3.98 -28.34
C ILE A 137 -14.60 3.00 -27.48
N ASP A 138 -13.84 3.53 -26.52
CA ASP A 138 -13.09 2.76 -25.54
C ASP A 138 -13.55 3.11 -24.11
N LEU A 139 -13.64 2.11 -23.25
CA LEU A 139 -14.00 2.25 -21.84
C LEU A 139 -12.82 1.85 -20.96
N VAL A 140 -12.50 2.68 -19.97
CA VAL A 140 -11.49 2.37 -18.94
C VAL A 140 -12.15 2.26 -17.58
N ILE A 141 -11.91 1.13 -16.90
CA ILE A 141 -12.38 0.88 -15.54
C ILE A 141 -11.21 1.10 -14.58
N GLY A 142 -11.27 2.20 -13.80
CA GLY A 142 -10.25 2.61 -12.82
C GLY A 142 -10.85 2.90 -11.45
N THR A 143 -11.86 2.12 -11.05
CA THR A 143 -12.71 2.35 -9.87
C THR A 143 -12.06 1.97 -8.53
N GLY A 144 -10.83 1.46 -8.54
CA GLY A 144 -10.06 1.20 -7.33
C GLY A 144 -10.59 0.06 -6.47
N SER A 145 -10.45 0.20 -5.16
CA SER A 145 -10.85 -0.79 -4.15
C SER A 145 -11.48 -0.11 -2.93
N ASN A 146 -12.21 -0.88 -2.12
CA ASN A 146 -12.79 -0.43 -0.85
C ASN A 146 -12.28 -1.27 0.33
N PRO A 147 -12.17 -0.71 1.54
CA PRO A 147 -11.89 -1.49 2.75
C PRO A 147 -12.94 -2.58 2.97
N VAL A 148 -12.49 -3.76 3.37
CA VAL A 148 -13.37 -4.87 3.73
C VAL A 148 -13.91 -4.65 5.14
N ARG A 149 -15.24 -4.74 5.29
CA ARG A 149 -15.90 -4.85 6.58
C ARG A 149 -16.32 -6.31 6.78
N PRO A 150 -15.63 -7.08 7.64
CA PRO A 150 -15.91 -8.51 7.79
C PRO A 150 -17.23 -8.70 8.55
N PRO A 151 -17.95 -9.83 8.31
CA PRO A 151 -19.23 -10.13 8.94
C PRO A 151 -19.05 -10.64 10.38
N VAL A 152 -18.37 -9.87 11.22
CA VAL A 152 -18.18 -10.16 12.64
C VAL A 152 -19.39 -9.68 13.41
N GLU A 153 -20.00 -10.57 14.24
CA GLU A 153 -21.18 -10.27 15.02
C GLU A 153 -20.99 -9.06 15.92
N GLY A 154 -21.87 -8.06 15.80
CA GLY A 154 -21.91 -6.84 16.62
C GLY A 154 -20.83 -5.79 16.28
N LEU A 155 -19.95 -6.05 15.32
CA LEU A 155 -18.91 -5.09 14.93
C LEU A 155 -19.51 -3.79 14.38
N ASP A 156 -20.67 -3.85 13.77
CA ASP A 156 -21.45 -2.72 13.24
C ASP A 156 -22.12 -1.86 14.32
N ARG A 157 -22.12 -2.32 15.58
CA ARG A 157 -22.77 -1.66 16.73
C ARG A 157 -21.78 -1.03 17.71
N VAL A 158 -20.49 -1.20 17.48
CA VAL A 158 -19.41 -0.65 18.30
C VAL A 158 -18.66 0.46 17.57
N PRO A 159 -17.95 1.35 18.28
CA PRO A 159 -17.15 2.39 17.64
C PRO A 159 -16.04 1.78 16.77
N THR A 160 -16.22 1.76 15.44
CA THR A 160 -15.28 1.23 14.46
C THR A 160 -14.73 2.31 13.56
N TRP A 161 -13.52 2.10 13.08
CA TRP A 161 -12.87 2.84 12.00
C TRP A 161 -12.44 1.89 10.89
N THR A 162 -12.46 2.35 9.66
CA THR A 162 -11.59 1.90 8.58
C THR A 162 -10.33 2.78 8.56
N SER A 163 -9.41 2.54 7.61
CA SER A 163 -8.24 3.40 7.43
C SER A 163 -8.61 4.85 7.10
N ASP A 164 -9.70 5.08 6.35
CA ASP A 164 -10.20 6.42 6.02
C ASP A 164 -10.62 7.19 7.28
N GLU A 165 -11.48 6.58 8.09
CA GLU A 165 -11.97 7.18 9.34
C GLU A 165 -10.82 7.42 10.34
N ALA A 166 -9.86 6.49 10.44
CA ALA A 166 -8.69 6.65 11.29
C ALA A 166 -7.78 7.80 10.84
N LEU A 167 -7.59 7.95 9.51
CA LEU A 167 -6.79 9.02 8.91
C LEU A 167 -7.54 10.34 8.76
N SER A 168 -8.82 10.39 9.10
CA SER A 168 -9.64 11.61 9.16
C SER A 168 -9.97 12.03 10.60
N ALA A 169 -9.63 11.20 11.61
CA ALA A 169 -9.91 11.48 13.00
C ALA A 169 -9.17 12.75 13.48
N GLN A 170 -9.87 13.55 14.30
CA GLN A 170 -9.33 14.81 14.84
C GLN A 170 -8.76 14.63 16.26
N ASP A 171 -9.22 13.63 16.98
CA ASP A 171 -8.76 13.30 18.34
C ASP A 171 -8.25 11.86 18.37
N ARG A 172 -7.19 11.62 19.16
CA ARG A 172 -6.70 10.26 19.38
C ARG A 172 -7.62 9.51 20.35
N PRO A 173 -7.85 8.20 20.13
CA PRO A 173 -8.55 7.39 21.12
C PRO A 173 -7.62 7.08 22.30
N ALA A 174 -8.19 6.80 23.49
CA ALA A 174 -7.41 6.35 24.64
C ALA A 174 -6.84 4.93 24.40
N SER A 175 -7.60 4.07 23.70
CA SER A 175 -7.22 2.70 23.37
C SER A 175 -7.76 2.29 22.01
N LEU A 176 -7.01 1.43 21.31
CA LEU A 176 -7.31 0.99 19.96
C LEU A 176 -7.06 -0.52 19.83
N LEU A 177 -8.06 -1.26 19.34
CA LEU A 177 -7.84 -2.60 18.83
C LEU A 177 -7.74 -2.51 17.30
N VAL A 178 -6.62 -2.97 16.75
CA VAL A 178 -6.40 -3.06 15.30
C VAL A 178 -6.66 -4.49 14.87
N MET A 179 -7.61 -4.67 13.97
CA MET A 179 -7.97 -5.96 13.39
C MET A 179 -7.32 -6.09 12.01
N GLY A 180 -6.31 -6.96 11.91
CA GLY A 180 -5.50 -7.22 10.73
C GLY A 180 -4.08 -6.67 10.82
N GLY A 181 -3.09 -7.55 10.70
CA GLY A 181 -1.65 -7.29 10.77
C GLY A 181 -0.98 -7.02 9.42
N GLY A 182 -1.73 -6.54 8.42
CA GLY A 182 -1.20 -6.07 7.15
C GLY A 182 -0.51 -4.71 7.26
N ALA A 183 -0.08 -4.13 6.12
CA ALA A 183 0.63 -2.84 6.09
C ALA A 183 -0.13 -1.73 6.84
N VAL A 184 -1.41 -1.54 6.55
CA VAL A 184 -2.26 -0.51 7.21
C VAL A 184 -2.33 -0.74 8.72
N GLY A 185 -2.54 -1.99 9.14
CA GLY A 185 -2.62 -2.33 10.57
C GLY A 185 -1.31 -2.07 11.30
N CYS A 186 -0.18 -2.48 10.76
CA CYS A 186 1.14 -2.26 11.36
C CYS A 186 1.50 -0.76 11.42
N GLU A 187 1.31 -0.03 10.32
CA GLU A 187 1.60 1.40 10.23
C GLU A 187 0.77 2.21 11.23
N LEU A 188 -0.54 2.02 11.25
CA LEU A 188 -1.42 2.79 12.15
C LEU A 188 -1.28 2.35 13.61
N SER A 189 -0.98 1.07 13.89
CA SER A 189 -0.64 0.63 15.25
C SER A 189 0.57 1.38 15.80
N GLN A 190 1.66 1.41 15.04
CA GLN A 190 2.89 2.09 15.46
C GLN A 190 2.68 3.60 15.61
N ALA A 191 2.00 4.24 14.65
CA ALA A 191 1.72 5.67 14.72
C ALA A 191 0.93 6.04 15.98
N HIS A 192 -0.17 5.33 16.25
CA HIS A 192 -1.01 5.60 17.42
C HIS A 192 -0.28 5.31 18.75
N ALA A 193 0.47 4.20 18.83
CA ALA A 193 1.26 3.87 20.04
C ALA A 193 2.30 4.96 20.36
N ARG A 194 2.96 5.53 19.34
CA ARG A 194 3.93 6.63 19.51
C ARG A 194 3.29 7.95 19.99
N PHE A 195 1.98 8.10 19.77
CA PHE A 195 1.16 9.17 20.39
C PHE A 195 0.50 8.76 21.70
N GLY A 196 0.91 7.64 22.33
CA GLY A 196 0.45 7.23 23.65
C GLY A 196 -0.92 6.56 23.68
N VAL A 197 -1.39 6.02 22.56
CA VAL A 197 -2.59 5.17 22.51
C VAL A 197 -2.24 3.77 22.99
N ASP A 198 -3.06 3.17 23.84
CA ASP A 198 -2.94 1.75 24.19
C ASP A 198 -3.43 0.88 23.03
N VAL A 199 -2.50 0.16 22.35
CA VAL A 199 -2.78 -0.53 21.10
C VAL A 199 -2.68 -2.05 21.27
N THR A 200 -3.76 -2.75 20.89
CA THR A 200 -3.77 -4.20 20.68
C THR A 200 -3.90 -4.48 19.19
N LEU A 201 -2.92 -5.15 18.58
CA LEU A 201 -2.93 -5.58 17.18
C LEU A 201 -3.22 -7.07 17.10
N VAL A 202 -4.32 -7.44 16.46
CA VAL A 202 -4.80 -8.82 16.31
C VAL A 202 -4.68 -9.25 14.85
N GLU A 203 -3.99 -10.36 14.60
CA GLU A 203 -3.82 -10.97 13.28
C GLU A 203 -4.21 -12.44 13.34
N SER A 204 -5.10 -12.86 12.42
CA SER A 204 -5.57 -14.25 12.33
C SER A 204 -4.51 -15.21 11.79
N GLY A 205 -3.61 -14.71 10.97
CA GLY A 205 -2.48 -15.46 10.43
C GLY A 205 -1.35 -15.68 11.45
N PRO A 206 -0.39 -16.54 11.10
CA PRO A 206 0.74 -16.87 11.98
C PRO A 206 1.79 -15.75 12.09
N GLN A 207 1.74 -14.73 11.22
CA GLN A 207 2.69 -13.62 11.18
C GLN A 207 2.03 -12.32 10.74
N LEU A 208 2.66 -11.19 11.08
CA LEU A 208 2.33 -9.88 10.49
C LEU A 208 2.74 -9.85 9.01
N VAL A 209 2.16 -8.92 8.24
CA VAL A 209 2.50 -8.71 6.81
C VAL A 209 2.64 -10.03 6.05
N GLY A 210 1.61 -10.86 6.10
CA GLY A 210 1.63 -12.28 5.74
C GLY A 210 2.17 -12.63 4.34
N LYS A 211 2.40 -11.63 3.46
CA LYS A 211 3.02 -11.80 2.14
C LYS A 211 4.54 -11.57 2.14
N GLU A 212 5.10 -11.17 3.29
CA GLU A 212 6.52 -10.88 3.39
C GLU A 212 7.29 -12.09 3.94
N GLU A 213 8.58 -12.11 3.67
CA GLU A 213 9.48 -13.18 4.13
C GLU A 213 9.40 -13.32 5.67
N ALA A 214 9.36 -14.57 6.15
CA ALA A 214 9.01 -14.89 7.54
C ALA A 214 9.94 -14.23 8.58
N SER A 215 11.25 -14.14 8.30
CA SER A 215 12.20 -13.53 9.24
C SER A 215 12.04 -12.02 9.31
N ILE A 216 11.64 -11.38 8.22
CA ILE A 216 11.30 -9.95 8.17
C ILE A 216 10.02 -9.66 8.97
N ALA A 217 8.99 -10.49 8.77
CA ALA A 217 7.74 -10.38 9.51
C ALA A 217 7.93 -10.57 11.03
N GLN A 218 8.77 -11.51 11.42
CA GLN A 218 9.14 -11.76 12.82
C GLN A 218 9.90 -10.57 13.42
N ALA A 219 10.84 -9.98 12.68
CA ALA A 219 11.57 -8.79 13.12
C ALA A 219 10.62 -7.61 13.34
N LEU A 220 9.67 -7.38 12.41
CA LEU A 220 8.65 -6.35 12.57
C LEU A 220 7.80 -6.56 13.82
N ALA A 221 7.34 -7.80 14.07
CA ALA A 221 6.56 -8.11 15.27
C ALA A 221 7.36 -7.86 16.56
N THR A 222 8.67 -8.12 16.53
CA THR A 222 9.57 -7.83 17.67
C THR A 222 9.69 -6.33 17.92
N VAL A 223 9.85 -5.54 16.88
CA VAL A 223 9.89 -4.06 16.98
C VAL A 223 8.59 -3.51 17.57
N LEU A 224 7.44 -3.90 17.02
CA LEU A 224 6.14 -3.39 17.48
C LEU A 224 5.88 -3.76 18.94
N ARG A 225 6.21 -5.00 19.36
CA ARG A 225 6.14 -5.40 20.78
C ARG A 225 7.09 -4.59 21.66
N GLY A 226 8.29 -4.31 21.18
CA GLY A 226 9.28 -3.47 21.88
C GLY A 226 8.79 -2.04 22.10
N GLU A 227 7.91 -1.52 21.25
CA GLU A 227 7.25 -0.22 21.40
C GLU A 227 5.96 -0.28 22.26
N GLY A 228 5.66 -1.43 22.87
CA GLY A 228 4.53 -1.59 23.81
C GLY A 228 3.21 -1.98 23.15
N ILE A 229 3.20 -2.33 21.87
CA ILE A 229 1.99 -2.82 21.18
C ILE A 229 1.74 -4.28 21.57
N ASP A 230 0.53 -4.62 22.03
CA ASP A 230 0.10 -6.00 22.30
C ASP A 230 -0.20 -6.72 20.98
N VAL A 231 0.80 -7.37 20.40
CA VAL A 231 0.70 -8.08 19.11
C VAL A 231 0.30 -9.54 19.33
N ARG A 232 -0.91 -9.89 18.89
CA ARG A 232 -1.51 -11.23 18.99
C ARG A 232 -1.63 -11.88 17.61
N LEU A 233 -0.86 -12.93 17.38
CA LEU A 233 -0.83 -13.70 16.13
C LEU A 233 -1.64 -15.00 16.28
N GLY A 234 -2.24 -15.49 15.20
CA GLY A 234 -3.09 -16.66 15.21
C GLY A 234 -4.40 -16.46 15.99
N VAL A 235 -4.83 -15.21 16.15
CA VAL A 235 -6.00 -14.84 16.96
C VAL A 235 -6.99 -14.08 16.08
N GLU A 236 -8.28 -14.47 16.16
CA GLU A 236 -9.37 -13.86 15.38
C GLU A 236 -10.33 -13.11 16.28
N VAL A 237 -10.91 -12.04 15.76
CA VAL A 237 -12.06 -11.35 16.36
C VAL A 237 -13.32 -12.16 16.06
N GLN A 238 -13.99 -12.65 17.10
CA GLN A 238 -15.20 -13.48 16.95
C GLN A 238 -16.49 -12.67 17.01
N ARG A 239 -16.56 -11.72 17.95
CA ARG A 239 -17.71 -10.83 18.10
C ARG A 239 -17.33 -9.58 18.88
N ALA A 240 -18.14 -8.53 18.75
CA ALA A 240 -18.00 -7.29 19.52
C ALA A 240 -19.33 -6.89 20.15
N GLU A 241 -19.29 -6.21 21.28
CA GLU A 241 -20.45 -5.68 21.98
C GLU A 241 -20.14 -4.31 22.56
N LEU A 242 -21.13 -3.42 22.57
CA LEU A 242 -21.00 -2.11 23.18
C LEU A 242 -21.18 -2.24 24.71
N THR A 243 -20.23 -1.70 25.49
CA THR A 243 -20.34 -1.65 26.95
C THR A 243 -21.24 -0.50 27.41
N GLY A 244 -21.68 -0.52 28.68
CA GLY A 244 -22.44 0.58 29.28
C GLY A 244 -21.68 1.91 29.32
N GLU A 245 -20.35 1.88 29.18
CA GLU A 245 -19.47 3.06 29.18
C GLU A 245 -19.17 3.55 27.74
N GLY A 246 -19.77 2.92 26.72
CA GLY A 246 -19.57 3.30 25.32
C GLY A 246 -18.28 2.76 24.67
N LEU A 247 -17.60 1.81 25.34
CA LEU A 247 -16.43 1.12 24.80
C LEU A 247 -16.85 -0.10 23.96
N ALA A 248 -15.99 -0.52 23.05
CA ALA A 248 -16.09 -1.79 22.35
C ALA A 248 -15.46 -2.90 23.21
N ARG A 249 -16.25 -3.90 23.62
CA ARG A 249 -15.71 -5.14 24.18
C ARG A 249 -15.62 -6.17 23.07
N VAL A 250 -14.40 -6.54 22.73
CA VAL A 250 -14.07 -7.46 21.62
C VAL A 250 -13.70 -8.82 22.19
N HIS A 251 -14.37 -9.88 21.71
CA HIS A 251 -14.10 -11.27 22.08
C HIS A 251 -13.18 -11.91 21.04
N LEU A 252 -12.13 -12.54 21.50
CA LEU A 252 -11.10 -13.13 20.67
C LEU A 252 -11.18 -14.67 20.68
N SER A 253 -10.63 -15.31 19.65
CA SER A 253 -10.67 -16.77 19.46
C SER A 253 -9.89 -17.55 20.53
N ASP A 254 -8.93 -16.92 21.21
CA ASP A 254 -8.18 -17.47 22.31
C ASP A 254 -8.95 -17.47 23.65
N GLY A 255 -10.20 -17.00 23.63
CA GLY A 255 -11.09 -16.86 24.78
C GLY A 255 -10.90 -15.58 25.59
N SER A 256 -9.93 -14.74 25.25
CA SER A 256 -9.71 -13.45 25.89
C SER A 256 -10.69 -12.38 25.41
N LYS A 257 -10.74 -11.27 26.13
CA LYS A 257 -11.55 -10.10 25.79
C LYS A 257 -10.72 -8.84 25.95
N VAL A 258 -10.93 -7.88 25.04
CA VAL A 258 -10.28 -6.56 25.10
C VAL A 258 -11.35 -5.49 25.06
N GLU A 259 -11.25 -4.50 25.94
CA GLU A 259 -12.14 -3.32 25.93
C GLU A 259 -11.37 -2.11 25.43
N VAL A 260 -11.88 -1.47 24.38
CA VAL A 260 -11.19 -0.37 23.69
C VAL A 260 -12.14 0.76 23.31
N ALA A 261 -11.59 1.95 23.20
CA ALA A 261 -12.35 3.12 22.74
C ALA A 261 -12.71 3.02 21.25
N ARG A 262 -11.88 2.35 20.44
CA ARG A 262 -12.10 2.18 18.99
C ARG A 262 -11.59 0.82 18.51
N VAL A 263 -12.22 0.31 17.44
CA VAL A 263 -11.74 -0.84 16.67
C VAL A 263 -11.40 -0.39 15.27
N LEU A 264 -10.14 -0.48 14.87
CA LEU A 264 -9.70 -0.24 13.48
C LEU A 264 -9.79 -1.53 12.68
N VAL A 265 -10.60 -1.54 11.63
CA VAL A 265 -10.76 -2.67 10.72
C VAL A 265 -9.81 -2.51 9.55
N ALA A 266 -8.72 -3.30 9.53
CA ALA A 266 -7.64 -3.27 8.56
C ALA A 266 -7.37 -4.65 7.92
N VAL A 267 -8.44 -5.43 7.70
CA VAL A 267 -8.38 -6.84 7.24
C VAL A 267 -8.25 -7.00 5.72
N GLY A 268 -8.02 -5.92 5.00
CA GLY A 268 -7.80 -5.93 3.56
C GLY A 268 -8.76 -5.03 2.77
N ARG A 269 -8.64 -5.11 1.45
CA ARG A 269 -9.41 -4.31 0.49
C ARG A 269 -9.99 -5.23 -0.57
N ARG A 270 -11.10 -4.82 -1.17
CA ARG A 270 -11.79 -5.54 -2.24
C ARG A 270 -11.95 -4.61 -3.45
N PRO A 271 -11.74 -5.10 -4.70
CA PRO A 271 -11.98 -4.34 -5.91
C PRO A 271 -13.38 -3.73 -5.94
N THR A 272 -13.48 -2.48 -6.40
CA THR A 272 -14.77 -1.77 -6.52
C THR A 272 -15.42 -2.11 -7.85
N THR A 273 -16.16 -3.21 -7.88
CA THR A 273 -16.87 -3.73 -9.07
C THR A 273 -18.39 -3.75 -8.91
N ASP A 274 -18.88 -3.63 -7.69
CA ASP A 274 -20.31 -3.66 -7.39
C ASP A 274 -21.05 -2.47 -8.05
N GLY A 275 -22.17 -2.77 -8.73
CA GLY A 275 -23.05 -1.76 -9.33
C GLY A 275 -22.47 -1.04 -10.57
N LEU A 276 -21.35 -1.50 -11.12
CA LEU A 276 -20.77 -0.93 -12.35
C LEU A 276 -21.52 -1.37 -13.63
N GLY A 277 -22.38 -2.40 -13.56
CA GLY A 277 -23.10 -2.91 -14.72
C GLY A 277 -22.24 -3.79 -15.65
N LEU A 278 -21.15 -4.40 -15.15
CA LEU A 278 -20.20 -5.22 -15.93
C LEU A 278 -20.87 -6.36 -16.70
N ALA A 279 -21.93 -6.93 -16.14
CA ALA A 279 -22.72 -8.00 -16.76
C ALA A 279 -23.36 -7.56 -18.09
N ALA A 280 -23.65 -6.26 -18.29
CA ALA A 280 -24.17 -5.74 -19.55
C ALA A 280 -23.18 -5.85 -20.73
N LEU A 281 -21.89 -6.07 -20.43
CA LEU A 281 -20.82 -6.34 -21.40
C LEU A 281 -20.38 -7.81 -21.39
N GLY A 282 -21.00 -8.68 -20.57
CA GLY A 282 -20.56 -10.06 -20.39
C GLY A 282 -19.21 -10.21 -19.70
N ILE A 283 -18.78 -9.22 -18.89
CA ILE A 283 -17.53 -9.27 -18.14
C ILE A 283 -17.74 -10.10 -16.88
N GLU A 284 -16.95 -11.16 -16.75
CA GLU A 284 -16.86 -12.01 -15.57
C GLU A 284 -15.71 -11.55 -14.67
N LEU A 285 -15.94 -11.59 -13.37
CA LEU A 285 -14.95 -11.25 -12.35
C LEU A 285 -14.15 -12.48 -11.95
N GLY A 286 -12.93 -12.26 -11.48
CA GLY A 286 -12.15 -13.29 -10.80
C GLY A 286 -12.74 -13.68 -9.43
N ASP A 287 -12.22 -14.74 -8.83
CA ASP A 287 -12.67 -15.24 -7.51
C ASP A 287 -12.50 -14.19 -6.39
N ASP A 288 -11.55 -13.27 -6.55
CA ASP A 288 -11.29 -12.12 -5.68
C ASP A 288 -12.20 -10.90 -5.95
N GLY A 289 -13.12 -11.01 -6.92
CA GLY A 289 -14.01 -9.94 -7.37
C GLY A 289 -13.33 -8.92 -8.29
N ALA A 290 -12.11 -9.19 -8.78
CA ALA A 290 -11.36 -8.29 -9.66
C ALA A 290 -11.77 -8.41 -11.13
N VAL A 291 -11.61 -7.31 -11.87
CA VAL A 291 -11.72 -7.30 -13.33
C VAL A 291 -10.46 -7.92 -13.92
N GLN A 292 -10.64 -9.04 -14.64
CA GLN A 292 -9.54 -9.79 -15.23
C GLN A 292 -9.01 -9.10 -16.50
N VAL A 293 -7.71 -8.81 -16.53
CA VAL A 293 -7.03 -8.17 -17.67
C VAL A 293 -5.93 -9.07 -18.25
N ASP A 294 -5.54 -8.78 -19.49
CA ASP A 294 -4.31 -9.30 -20.09
C ASP A 294 -3.10 -8.42 -19.72
N ASP A 295 -1.93 -8.74 -20.25
CA ASP A 295 -0.69 -7.99 -20.05
C ASP A 295 -0.67 -6.61 -20.73
N HIS A 296 -1.62 -6.33 -21.62
CA HIS A 296 -1.84 -5.01 -22.20
C HIS A 296 -2.79 -4.14 -21.36
N CYS A 297 -3.28 -4.63 -20.22
CA CYS A 297 -4.35 -4.05 -19.39
C CYS A 297 -5.73 -4.02 -20.07
N ARG A 298 -5.97 -4.86 -21.07
CA ARG A 298 -7.27 -5.02 -21.70
C ARG A 298 -8.08 -6.06 -20.94
N VAL A 299 -9.37 -5.80 -20.76
CA VAL A 299 -10.28 -6.75 -20.08
C VAL A 299 -10.44 -8.02 -20.93
N LYS A 300 -10.25 -9.18 -20.31
CA LYS A 300 -10.33 -10.47 -21.02
C LYS A 300 -11.66 -10.62 -21.74
N GLY A 301 -11.60 -11.03 -23.00
CA GLY A 301 -12.78 -11.20 -23.85
C GLY A 301 -13.36 -9.91 -24.44
N GLN A 302 -12.77 -8.73 -24.15
CA GLN A 302 -13.22 -7.44 -24.66
C GLN A 302 -12.18 -6.84 -25.62
N GLN A 303 -12.63 -6.06 -26.62
CA GLN A 303 -11.74 -5.36 -27.55
C GLN A 303 -11.53 -3.90 -27.16
N HIS A 304 -12.54 -3.27 -26.58
CA HIS A 304 -12.62 -1.85 -26.30
C HIS A 304 -12.87 -1.54 -24.81
N VAL A 305 -12.59 -2.51 -23.92
CA VAL A 305 -12.68 -2.29 -22.48
C VAL A 305 -11.35 -2.61 -21.83
N TRP A 306 -10.91 -1.71 -21.00
CA TRP A 306 -9.61 -1.70 -20.35
C TRP A 306 -9.80 -1.52 -18.83
N ALA A 307 -8.85 -1.98 -18.01
CA ALA A 307 -8.88 -1.69 -16.59
C ALA A 307 -7.47 -1.49 -16.02
N ALA A 308 -7.37 -0.63 -15.00
CA ALA A 308 -6.11 -0.33 -14.32
C ALA A 308 -6.33 0.04 -12.85
N GLY A 309 -5.33 -0.17 -12.03
CA GLY A 309 -5.35 0.06 -10.58
C GLY A 309 -5.93 -1.13 -9.82
N ASP A 310 -6.33 -0.85 -8.58
CA ASP A 310 -6.76 -1.89 -7.63
C ASP A 310 -7.93 -2.74 -8.10
N VAL A 311 -8.76 -2.20 -9.00
CA VAL A 311 -9.90 -2.94 -9.60
C VAL A 311 -9.46 -4.19 -10.35
N THR A 312 -8.19 -4.27 -10.77
CA THR A 312 -7.63 -5.44 -11.46
C THR A 312 -7.14 -6.55 -10.52
N GLY A 313 -7.08 -6.30 -9.21
CA GLY A 313 -6.51 -7.23 -8.22
C GLY A 313 -4.99 -7.39 -8.32
N THR A 314 -4.34 -6.83 -9.33
CA THR A 314 -2.91 -6.97 -9.57
C THR A 314 -2.14 -5.94 -8.78
N ALA A 315 -1.46 -6.37 -7.70
CA ALA A 315 -0.59 -5.54 -6.87
C ALA A 315 -1.21 -4.15 -6.58
N PRO A 316 -2.14 -4.03 -5.61
CA PRO A 316 -2.97 -2.85 -5.38
C PRO A 316 -2.17 -1.73 -4.69
N TYR A 317 -1.28 -1.10 -5.45
CA TYR A 317 -0.45 0.03 -5.03
C TYR A 317 -0.57 1.19 -6.01
N THR A 318 -0.45 2.42 -5.53
CA THR A 318 -0.46 3.63 -6.36
C THR A 318 0.57 3.59 -7.49
N HIS A 319 1.79 3.09 -7.21
CA HIS A 319 2.83 2.96 -8.23
C HIS A 319 2.50 1.90 -9.28
N THR A 320 1.81 0.82 -8.93
CA THR A 320 1.31 -0.17 -9.90
C THR A 320 0.20 0.43 -10.74
N ALA A 321 -0.73 1.17 -10.15
CA ALA A 321 -1.79 1.87 -10.87
C ALA A 321 -1.21 2.85 -11.91
N ASN A 322 -0.19 3.62 -11.52
CA ASN A 322 0.54 4.52 -12.43
C ASN A 322 1.32 3.77 -13.52
N TYR A 323 1.89 2.60 -13.20
CA TYR A 323 2.55 1.75 -14.17
C TYR A 323 1.56 1.21 -15.21
N GLN A 324 0.43 0.66 -14.78
CA GLN A 324 -0.64 0.19 -15.65
C GLN A 324 -1.21 1.33 -16.49
N ALA A 325 -1.37 2.53 -15.93
CA ALA A 325 -1.83 3.70 -16.66
C ALA A 325 -0.92 4.04 -17.86
N ARG A 326 0.41 3.95 -17.68
CA ARG A 326 1.37 4.18 -18.79
C ARG A 326 1.27 3.10 -19.89
N ILE A 327 1.06 1.83 -19.50
CA ILE A 327 0.88 0.73 -20.47
C ILE A 327 -0.42 0.94 -21.26
N LEU A 328 -1.52 1.11 -20.55
CA LEU A 328 -2.85 1.26 -21.11
C LEU A 328 -2.95 2.49 -22.02
N SER A 329 -2.48 3.65 -21.57
CA SER A 329 -2.49 4.87 -22.38
C SER A 329 -1.68 4.71 -23.68
N ALA A 330 -0.50 4.08 -23.62
CA ALA A 330 0.29 3.82 -24.81
C ALA A 330 -0.45 2.91 -25.80
N ASN A 331 -1.15 1.88 -25.29
CA ASN A 331 -1.90 0.93 -26.12
C ASN A 331 -3.15 1.57 -26.74
N LEU A 332 -3.88 2.41 -26.01
CA LEU A 332 -4.99 3.21 -26.54
C LEU A 332 -4.56 4.22 -27.61
N LEU A 333 -3.31 4.64 -27.59
CA LEU A 333 -2.72 5.51 -28.61
C LEU A 333 -2.07 4.74 -29.78
N GLY A 334 -2.31 3.43 -29.87
CA GLY A 334 -1.85 2.58 -30.99
C GLY A 334 -0.49 1.90 -30.75
N GLY A 335 0.02 1.92 -29.53
CA GLY A 335 1.19 1.16 -29.11
C GLY A 335 0.89 -0.32 -28.84
N ASP A 336 1.95 -1.08 -28.54
CA ASP A 336 1.89 -2.51 -28.20
C ASP A 336 2.81 -2.79 -26.99
N ARG A 337 2.45 -2.22 -25.82
CA ARG A 337 3.21 -2.35 -24.59
C ARG A 337 2.61 -3.41 -23.69
N THR A 338 3.45 -4.26 -23.13
CA THR A 338 3.07 -5.28 -22.15
C THR A 338 3.55 -4.92 -20.76
N ALA A 339 2.77 -5.28 -19.77
CA ALA A 339 3.11 -5.12 -18.37
C ALA A 339 4.02 -6.25 -17.89
N ASP A 340 5.04 -5.90 -17.11
CA ASP A 340 5.92 -6.85 -16.43
C ASP A 340 5.90 -6.59 -14.92
N TYR A 341 5.28 -7.49 -14.19
CA TYR A 341 5.05 -7.36 -12.75
C TYR A 341 6.12 -8.04 -11.88
N ARG A 342 7.20 -8.59 -12.48
CA ARG A 342 8.25 -9.34 -11.73
C ARG A 342 8.90 -8.51 -10.62
N ALA A 343 9.01 -7.21 -10.80
CA ALA A 343 9.72 -6.32 -9.90
C ALA A 343 8.84 -5.17 -9.40
N ILE A 344 7.62 -5.46 -8.96
CA ILE A 344 6.79 -4.47 -8.28
C ILE A 344 7.21 -4.43 -6.81
N PRO A 345 7.76 -3.31 -6.32
CA PRO A 345 8.17 -3.19 -4.93
C PRO A 345 6.96 -3.08 -4.02
N ARG A 346 7.09 -3.62 -2.82
CA ARG A 346 6.14 -3.48 -1.71
C ARG A 346 6.85 -2.78 -0.56
N ALA A 347 6.14 -1.92 0.15
CA ALA A 347 6.68 -1.25 1.33
C ALA A 347 5.62 -1.14 2.44
N VAL A 348 6.06 -1.30 3.67
CA VAL A 348 5.32 -0.98 4.90
C VAL A 348 6.12 0.10 5.61
N TYR A 349 5.51 1.26 5.75
CA TYR A 349 6.20 2.48 6.22
C TYR A 349 6.23 2.57 7.75
N THR A 350 6.47 1.44 8.40
CA THR A 350 6.85 1.40 9.81
C THR A 350 8.27 1.96 10.00
N ASP A 351 8.68 2.15 11.22
CA ASP A 351 10.04 2.55 11.57
C ASP A 351 10.62 1.51 12.56
N PRO A 352 11.56 0.67 12.11
CA PRO A 352 12.15 0.59 10.78
C PRO A 352 11.15 0.17 9.68
N ALA A 353 11.42 0.61 8.45
CA ALA A 353 10.59 0.28 7.30
C ALA A 353 10.79 -1.18 6.85
N VAL A 354 9.71 -1.82 6.39
CA VAL A 354 9.78 -3.10 5.69
C VAL A 354 9.61 -2.85 4.20
N ALA A 355 10.45 -3.48 3.39
CA ALA A 355 10.35 -3.41 1.94
C ALA A 355 10.69 -4.77 1.31
N SER A 356 10.07 -5.07 0.18
CA SER A 356 10.34 -6.28 -0.58
C SER A 356 10.05 -6.09 -2.07
N VAL A 357 10.67 -6.92 -2.88
CA VAL A 357 10.45 -6.97 -4.33
C VAL A 357 10.70 -8.38 -4.84
N GLY A 358 9.93 -8.78 -5.86
CA GLY A 358 10.04 -10.11 -6.44
C GLY A 358 9.43 -11.19 -5.54
N MET A 359 10.01 -12.39 -5.54
CA MET A 359 9.52 -13.57 -4.83
C MET A 359 10.54 -14.07 -3.78
N ASP A 360 10.03 -14.62 -2.70
CA ASP A 360 10.84 -15.32 -1.71
C ASP A 360 11.19 -16.74 -2.18
N ALA A 361 11.98 -17.43 -1.38
CA ALA A 361 12.44 -18.79 -1.71
C ALA A 361 11.28 -19.82 -1.71
N GLU A 362 10.25 -19.63 -0.89
CA GLU A 362 9.10 -20.53 -0.84
C GLU A 362 8.26 -20.40 -2.11
N THR A 363 7.92 -19.18 -2.50
CA THR A 363 7.23 -18.89 -3.76
C THR A 363 8.03 -19.37 -4.97
N ALA A 364 9.35 -19.17 -4.98
CA ALA A 364 10.23 -19.66 -6.04
C ALA A 364 10.17 -21.18 -6.16
N LYS A 365 10.23 -21.88 -5.04
CA LYS A 365 10.12 -23.36 -4.98
C LYS A 365 8.77 -23.86 -5.50
N GLU A 366 7.67 -23.19 -5.14
CA GLU A 366 6.32 -23.52 -5.65
C GLU A 366 6.25 -23.39 -7.18
N GLN A 367 7.00 -22.44 -7.75
CA GLN A 367 7.11 -22.25 -9.21
C GLN A 367 8.18 -23.16 -9.87
N GLY A 368 8.81 -24.06 -9.11
CA GLY A 368 9.81 -24.99 -9.63
C GLY A 368 11.18 -24.35 -9.91
N ILE A 369 11.46 -23.18 -9.33
CA ILE A 369 12.74 -22.47 -9.48
C ILE A 369 13.69 -22.97 -8.37
N ASP A 370 14.91 -23.38 -8.74
CA ASP A 370 15.98 -23.71 -7.80
C ASP A 370 16.58 -22.42 -7.24
N ALA A 371 15.97 -21.93 -6.15
CA ALA A 371 16.35 -20.70 -5.51
C ALA A 371 17.40 -20.91 -4.42
N ILE A 372 18.35 -20.00 -4.36
CA ILE A 372 19.33 -19.85 -3.27
C ILE A 372 19.10 -18.55 -2.55
N THR A 373 19.43 -18.50 -1.25
CA THR A 373 19.24 -17.33 -0.41
C THR A 373 20.52 -16.96 0.32
N ALA A 374 20.68 -15.66 0.56
CA ALA A 374 21.67 -15.13 1.48
C ALA A 374 21.03 -14.07 2.37
N VAL A 375 21.48 -13.99 3.61
CA VAL A 375 20.92 -13.14 4.65
C VAL A 375 22.02 -12.31 5.27
N LEU A 376 21.76 -11.03 5.50
CA LEU A 376 22.62 -10.14 6.27
C LEU A 376 21.85 -9.55 7.44
N ASP A 377 22.44 -9.58 8.63
CA ASP A 377 22.02 -8.76 9.76
C ASP A 377 22.55 -7.34 9.57
N LEU A 378 21.67 -6.35 9.54
CA LEU A 378 22.09 -4.96 9.36
C LEU A 378 22.91 -4.41 10.53
N ALA A 379 22.94 -5.08 11.69
CA ALA A 379 23.86 -4.76 12.78
C ALA A 379 25.35 -4.85 12.35
N GLU A 380 25.65 -5.64 11.31
CA GLU A 380 26.99 -5.79 10.74
C GLU A 380 27.39 -4.62 9.81
N VAL A 381 26.43 -3.79 9.42
CA VAL A 381 26.67 -2.64 8.50
C VAL A 381 27.14 -1.43 9.28
N ALA A 382 28.23 -0.80 8.86
CA ALA A 382 28.82 0.36 9.53
C ALA A 382 27.83 1.54 9.69
N ARG A 383 26.92 1.71 8.73
CA ARG A 383 25.87 2.73 8.79
C ARG A 383 24.95 2.57 10.00
N THR A 384 24.59 1.35 10.38
CA THR A 384 23.73 1.05 11.53
C THR A 384 24.30 1.65 12.83
N ALA A 385 25.61 1.51 13.05
CA ALA A 385 26.27 2.09 14.22
C ALA A 385 26.16 3.63 14.28
N THR A 386 26.13 4.31 13.13
CA THR A 386 26.00 5.76 13.07
C THR A 386 24.56 6.26 13.19
N GLU A 387 23.58 5.44 12.86
CA GLU A 387 22.15 5.76 13.02
C GLU A 387 21.66 5.55 14.46
N GLY A 388 22.38 4.81 15.30
CA GLY A 388 22.02 4.57 16.69
C GLY A 388 20.81 3.68 16.85
N ASN A 389 20.63 2.72 15.95
CA ASN A 389 19.57 1.70 16.03
C ASN A 389 20.17 0.29 16.08
N ASP A 390 19.35 -0.69 16.37
CA ASP A 390 19.78 -2.08 16.56
C ASP A 390 19.90 -2.89 15.25
N GLY A 391 19.79 -2.23 14.09
CA GLY A 391 19.96 -2.89 12.80
C GLY A 391 18.66 -3.23 12.08
N GLY A 392 18.57 -4.46 11.64
CA GLY A 392 17.49 -4.98 10.79
C GLY A 392 18.00 -6.18 10.02
N ARG A 393 17.40 -6.47 8.87
CA ARG A 393 17.75 -7.63 8.08
C ARG A 393 17.56 -7.38 6.59
N LEU A 394 18.48 -7.92 5.78
CA LEU A 394 18.32 -8.05 4.34
C LEU A 394 18.36 -9.54 3.95
N VAL A 395 17.38 -9.96 3.16
CA VAL A 395 17.32 -11.31 2.56
C VAL A 395 17.33 -11.13 1.04
N LEU A 396 18.27 -11.78 0.37
CA LEU A 396 18.34 -11.84 -1.09
C LEU A 396 18.04 -13.25 -1.57
N THR A 397 17.24 -13.37 -2.63
CA THR A 397 16.88 -14.63 -3.28
C THR A 397 17.32 -14.59 -4.73
N ALA A 398 18.06 -15.62 -5.18
CA ALA A 398 18.53 -15.72 -6.56
C ALA A 398 18.11 -17.05 -7.20
N ASP A 399 17.90 -17.02 -8.50
CA ASP A 399 17.74 -18.20 -9.35
C ASP A 399 19.13 -18.79 -9.63
N ARG A 400 19.40 -20.00 -9.11
CA ARG A 400 20.67 -20.68 -9.27
C ARG A 400 21.03 -20.90 -10.75
N ALA A 401 20.05 -21.31 -11.56
CA ALA A 401 20.29 -21.67 -12.96
C ALA A 401 20.60 -20.45 -13.82
N ARG A 402 19.99 -19.31 -13.50
CA ARG A 402 20.14 -18.05 -14.29
C ARG A 402 21.22 -17.12 -13.74
N GLY A 403 21.63 -17.30 -12.48
CA GLY A 403 22.59 -16.42 -11.81
C GLY A 403 22.12 -14.98 -11.67
N VAL A 404 20.84 -14.76 -11.39
CA VAL A 404 20.22 -13.44 -11.23
C VAL A 404 19.37 -13.38 -9.97
N LEU A 405 19.21 -12.18 -9.40
CA LEU A 405 18.25 -11.97 -8.32
C LEU A 405 16.82 -12.15 -8.83
N ILE A 406 15.97 -12.79 -8.02
CA ILE A 406 14.53 -12.95 -8.25
C ILE A 406 13.70 -12.41 -7.09
N GLY A 407 14.34 -12.09 -5.96
CA GLY A 407 13.70 -11.51 -4.81
C GLY A 407 14.65 -10.82 -3.87
N ALA A 408 14.11 -9.84 -3.15
CA ALA A 408 14.77 -9.20 -2.02
C ALA A 408 13.72 -8.76 -1.00
N ALA A 409 14.03 -8.91 0.29
CA ALA A 409 13.19 -8.43 1.39
C ALA A 409 14.08 -7.83 2.48
N ALA A 410 13.65 -6.72 3.06
CA ALA A 410 14.40 -6.04 4.10
C ALA A 410 13.49 -5.44 5.16
N ILE A 411 14.01 -5.38 6.39
CA ILE A 411 13.53 -4.50 7.46
C ILE A 411 14.74 -3.68 7.94
N GLY A 412 14.61 -2.37 7.94
CA GLY A 412 15.69 -1.48 8.37
C GLY A 412 15.37 -0.03 8.10
N PRO A 413 16.21 0.91 8.58
CA PRO A 413 16.00 2.33 8.32
C PRO A 413 15.95 2.62 6.82
N ARG A 414 14.85 3.20 6.36
CA ARG A 414 14.62 3.56 4.94
C ARG A 414 14.78 2.40 3.96
N ALA A 415 14.42 1.17 4.36
CA ALA A 415 14.49 0.00 3.48
C ALA A 415 13.67 0.20 2.20
N ASP A 416 12.57 0.93 2.27
CA ASP A 416 11.73 1.36 1.16
C ASP A 416 12.49 2.17 0.09
N GLU A 417 13.55 2.88 0.46
CA GLU A 417 14.38 3.68 -0.45
C GLU A 417 15.52 2.86 -1.07
N TRP A 418 16.38 2.24 -0.26
CA TRP A 418 17.57 1.55 -0.77
C TRP A 418 17.26 0.17 -1.40
N LEU A 419 16.08 -0.42 -1.19
CA LEU A 419 15.66 -1.63 -1.92
C LEU A 419 15.46 -1.39 -3.44
N SER A 420 15.48 -0.14 -3.88
CA SER A 420 15.37 0.22 -5.31
C SER A 420 16.47 -0.40 -6.17
N GLU A 421 17.65 -0.70 -5.61
CA GLU A 421 18.72 -1.40 -6.30
C GLU A 421 18.31 -2.83 -6.67
N ALA A 422 17.77 -3.59 -5.73
CA ALA A 422 17.24 -4.94 -6.01
C ALA A 422 16.08 -4.88 -7.01
N THR A 423 15.23 -3.86 -6.93
CA THR A 423 14.13 -3.67 -7.90
C THR A 423 14.66 -3.54 -9.32
N LEU A 424 15.70 -2.72 -9.52
CA LEU A 424 16.34 -2.56 -10.83
C LEU A 424 17.05 -3.84 -11.26
N ALA A 425 17.78 -4.48 -10.36
CA ALA A 425 18.52 -5.71 -10.63
C ALA A 425 17.59 -6.83 -11.11
N ILE A 426 16.46 -7.05 -10.42
CA ILE A 426 15.44 -8.05 -10.78
C ILE A 426 14.78 -7.69 -12.11
N ARG A 427 14.37 -6.42 -12.28
CA ARG A 427 13.68 -5.97 -13.49
C ARG A 427 14.54 -6.09 -14.76
N ALA A 428 15.82 -5.78 -14.62
CA ALA A 428 16.79 -5.83 -15.72
C ALA A 428 17.52 -7.17 -15.82
N GLU A 429 17.25 -8.14 -14.93
CA GLU A 429 17.91 -9.44 -14.86
C GLU A 429 19.44 -9.30 -14.82
N VAL A 430 19.93 -8.38 -13.96
CA VAL A 430 21.35 -8.10 -13.85
C VAL A 430 22.07 -9.34 -13.30
N PRO A 431 23.11 -9.85 -13.98
CA PRO A 431 23.87 -11.02 -13.50
C PRO A 431 24.51 -10.75 -12.14
N LEU A 432 24.54 -11.77 -11.26
CA LEU A 432 25.21 -11.69 -9.95
C LEU A 432 26.68 -11.28 -10.09
N SER A 433 27.37 -11.71 -11.16
CA SER A 433 28.75 -11.29 -11.44
C SER A 433 28.91 -9.79 -11.68
N VAL A 434 27.87 -9.10 -12.11
CA VAL A 434 27.86 -7.63 -12.24
C VAL A 434 27.55 -6.99 -10.91
N LEU A 435 26.53 -7.52 -10.17
CA LEU A 435 26.12 -6.98 -8.89
C LEU A 435 27.23 -7.07 -7.83
N THR A 436 28.05 -8.14 -7.85
CA THR A 436 29.19 -8.28 -6.94
C THR A 436 30.36 -7.35 -7.24
N ASP A 437 30.37 -6.69 -8.41
CA ASP A 437 31.40 -5.72 -8.83
C ASP A 437 30.93 -4.25 -8.69
N VAL A 438 29.72 -4.04 -8.17
CA VAL A 438 29.20 -2.68 -7.87
C VAL A 438 29.92 -2.10 -6.67
N VAL A 439 30.30 -0.82 -6.77
CA VAL A 439 30.91 -0.06 -5.66
C VAL A 439 29.86 0.77 -4.96
N HIS A 440 29.67 0.51 -3.67
CA HIS A 440 28.74 1.28 -2.84
C HIS A 440 29.48 2.36 -2.05
N ALA A 441 28.79 3.48 -1.79
CA ALA A 441 29.35 4.54 -0.95
C ALA A 441 29.40 4.09 0.52
N PHE A 442 30.52 4.38 1.20
CA PHE A 442 30.74 4.05 2.61
C PHE A 442 30.63 5.31 3.51
N PRO A 443 29.92 5.25 4.67
CA PRO A 443 29.02 4.20 5.12
C PRO A 443 27.57 4.47 4.64
N THR A 444 26.93 3.48 4.05
CA THR A 444 25.52 3.56 3.62
C THR A 444 24.80 2.23 3.84
N PHE A 445 23.47 2.22 3.79
CA PHE A 445 22.73 0.96 3.75
C PHE A 445 22.83 0.25 2.38
N GLY A 446 23.31 0.92 1.32
CA GLY A 446 23.63 0.27 0.04
C GLY A 446 24.73 -0.79 0.17
N GLU A 447 25.70 -0.61 1.10
CA GLU A 447 26.74 -1.63 1.36
C GLU A 447 26.16 -2.96 1.86
N ALA A 448 24.93 -2.95 2.42
CA ALA A 448 24.26 -4.17 2.87
C ALA A 448 24.09 -5.21 1.76
N TYR A 449 24.14 -4.81 0.49
CA TYR A 449 24.07 -5.74 -0.63
C TYR A 449 25.35 -6.57 -0.83
N GLU A 450 26.53 -6.02 -0.51
CA GLU A 450 27.81 -6.65 -0.87
C GLU A 450 28.04 -8.02 -0.24
N PRO A 451 27.91 -8.24 1.09
CA PRO A 451 28.13 -9.55 1.67
C PRO A 451 27.18 -10.63 1.12
N PRO A 452 25.83 -10.45 1.13
CA PRO A 452 24.92 -11.48 0.66
C PRO A 452 25.00 -11.70 -0.86
N LEU A 453 25.39 -10.71 -1.67
CA LEU A 453 25.65 -10.92 -3.09
C LEU A 453 26.90 -11.81 -3.30
N ARG A 454 27.97 -11.61 -2.51
CA ARG A 454 29.14 -12.52 -2.55
C ARG A 454 28.79 -13.93 -2.14
N ASP A 455 28.02 -14.09 -1.06
CA ASP A 455 27.55 -15.41 -0.61
C ASP A 455 26.72 -16.14 -1.69
N LEU A 456 25.82 -15.41 -2.37
CA LEU A 456 25.05 -15.98 -3.48
C LEU A 456 25.96 -16.38 -4.66
N ALA A 457 26.96 -15.57 -4.99
CA ALA A 457 27.89 -15.89 -6.07
C ALA A 457 28.75 -17.12 -5.74
N GLU A 458 29.20 -17.27 -4.49
CA GLU A 458 29.92 -18.47 -4.02
C GLU A 458 29.04 -19.73 -4.06
N GLN A 459 27.74 -19.62 -3.78
CA GLN A 459 26.80 -20.73 -3.88
C GLN A 459 26.52 -21.18 -5.32
N LEU A 460 26.84 -20.37 -6.33
CA LEU A 460 26.73 -20.75 -7.74
C LEU A 460 27.91 -21.65 -8.20
N GLY A 461 29.06 -21.57 -7.56
CA GLY A 461 30.28 -22.38 -7.86
C GLY A 461 31.24 -21.65 -8.75
#